data_9c4e200173c54621cb4daef03274167f
#
_entry.id   9c4e200173c54621cb4daef03274167f
#
_cell.length_a   1.000
_cell.length_b   1.000
_cell.length_c   1.000
_cell.angle_alpha   90.00
_cell.angle_beta   90.00
_cell.angle_gamma   90.00
#
_symmetry.space_group_name_H-M   'P 1'
#
loop_
_entity.id
_entity.type
_entity.pdbx_description
1 polymer ?
#
loop_
_entity_poly.entity_id
_entity_poly.type
_entity_poly.pdbx_seq_one_letter_code
_entity_poly.pdbx_strand_id
1 'polypeptide(L)'
;MISGHPSKHPLYIPYAGYTLLELPLLNKGSAFTQEERSNFNLHGLLPHIIETIEEQSQRSYQQYCAFNDDINKHIYLRNIQDTNETLFYHLIENHLEEMMPIIYTPTVGEACQRFSDIYRRHRGVFISYPDRDVIDDILQNVNKNNVKVIVITDGERILGLGDQGIGGMGIPIGKLSLYTACGGISPAYTLPITIDVGTNNPQLLNDPIYMGWRQPRISGDEYYDFVDMVIEAVKRRWPKALIQFEDFAQKNAMPLLEKYRDKICCFNDDIQGTAAVSVGSLIAASRAAGKQLKDQTIAFLGAGSAGCGIAEQIVAQMVSEGLTDAEARARVYMVDRFGLITENQPNLLDFQRKLAQKAEVVDQWGNIEEVISLLDVVKNAKPTVLIGVSGQPGLFTEEIIKTMAANCERPIVMPLSNPTSRVEAVPADIVEWTEGKALIATGSPFAPVNHHGKLYNISQCNNSYIFPGIGLGVVASGAKRVTENMLMASSSALADCSPLLKDPQTDLLPPLGEIQQVSKVIAFEVAKAAIADGVAVTISDDLLKQKIDQSFWKPEYRKYKRIPF
;
A
#
# COMPACT_ATOMS: atom_id res chain seq x y z
N MET A 1 8.92 22.75 28.71
CA MET A 1 8.13 21.84 27.85
C MET A 1 7.15 22.70 27.06
N ILE A 2 7.26 22.78 25.75
CA ILE A 2 6.33 23.53 24.90
C ILE A 2 5.10 22.64 24.73
N SER A 3 4.05 22.92 25.52
CA SER A 3 2.79 22.18 25.46
C SER A 3 1.96 22.70 24.27
N GLY A 4 1.79 21.88 23.24
CA GLY A 4 0.92 22.14 22.11
C GLY A 4 1.32 21.32 20.88
N HIS A 5 0.34 20.96 20.04
CA HIS A 5 0.58 20.31 18.76
C HIS A 5 1.47 21.22 17.88
N PRO A 6 2.48 20.69 17.16
CA PRO A 6 3.41 21.49 16.34
C PRO A 6 2.73 22.45 15.35
N SER A 7 1.51 22.14 14.89
CA SER A 7 0.73 22.99 13.99
C SER A 7 0.34 24.35 14.59
N LYS A 8 0.30 24.48 15.92
CA LYS A 8 -0.07 25.74 16.61
C LYS A 8 1.05 26.76 16.67
N HIS A 9 2.29 26.39 16.36
CA HIS A 9 3.41 27.31 16.37
C HIS A 9 3.63 27.93 14.98
N PRO A 10 3.98 29.24 14.90
CA PRO A 10 4.27 29.86 13.62
C PRO A 10 5.48 29.23 12.95
N LEU A 11 5.46 29.16 11.63
CA LEU A 11 6.63 28.81 10.82
C LEU A 11 7.46 30.06 10.56
N TYR A 12 8.77 29.95 10.79
CA TYR A 12 9.74 30.99 10.50
C TYR A 12 10.35 30.69 9.13
N ILE A 13 10.10 31.56 8.15
CA ILE A 13 10.53 31.32 6.76
C ILE A 13 11.28 32.52 6.21
N PRO A 14 12.38 32.33 5.44
CA PRO A 14 13.16 33.38 4.84
C PRO A 14 12.61 33.85 3.49
N TYR A 15 11.82 33.01 2.80
CA TYR A 15 11.35 33.27 1.43
C TYR A 15 10.26 34.34 1.39
N ALA A 16 10.22 35.12 0.32
CA ALA A 16 9.23 36.15 0.09
C ALA A 16 8.96 36.33 -1.42
N GLY A 17 7.93 37.13 -1.78
CA GLY A 17 7.57 37.41 -3.16
C GLY A 17 7.30 36.16 -3.98
N TYR A 18 7.68 36.16 -5.24
CA TYR A 18 7.48 35.03 -6.16
C TYR A 18 8.11 33.72 -5.66
N THR A 19 9.28 33.76 -5.03
CA THR A 19 9.94 32.57 -4.49
C THR A 19 9.06 31.84 -3.49
N LEU A 20 8.33 32.55 -2.61
CA LEU A 20 7.42 31.94 -1.65
C LEU A 20 6.23 31.28 -2.35
N LEU A 21 5.70 31.90 -3.41
CA LEU A 21 4.56 31.37 -4.16
C LEU A 21 4.92 30.14 -5.02
N GLU A 22 6.20 29.95 -5.35
CA GLU A 22 6.70 28.79 -6.09
C GLU A 22 7.04 27.57 -5.18
N LEU A 23 6.91 27.69 -3.86
CA LEU A 23 7.18 26.62 -2.91
C LEU A 23 5.88 25.92 -2.49
N PRO A 24 5.53 24.74 -3.03
CA PRO A 24 4.23 24.11 -2.81
C PRO A 24 3.88 23.86 -1.33
N LEU A 25 4.90 23.53 -0.51
CA LEU A 25 4.74 23.32 0.94
C LEU A 25 4.45 24.59 1.74
N LEU A 26 4.73 25.77 1.17
CA LEU A 26 4.62 27.06 1.86
C LEU A 26 3.62 28.00 1.19
N ASN A 27 3.27 27.75 -0.06
CA ASN A 27 2.31 28.56 -0.78
C ASN A 27 0.90 28.36 -0.21
N LYS A 28 0.25 29.45 0.19
CA LYS A 28 -1.16 29.47 0.62
C LYS A 28 -2.09 30.07 -0.45
N GLY A 29 -1.54 30.55 -1.57
CA GLY A 29 -2.29 31.25 -2.61
C GLY A 29 -3.08 32.44 -2.03
N SER A 30 -4.35 32.53 -2.35
CA SER A 30 -5.27 33.60 -1.87
C SER A 30 -5.48 33.60 -0.34
N ALA A 31 -5.11 32.53 0.38
CA ALA A 31 -5.29 32.46 1.83
C ALA A 31 -4.18 33.17 2.65
N PHE A 32 -3.15 33.72 2.02
CA PHE A 32 -2.23 34.61 2.75
C PHE A 32 -2.99 35.78 3.34
N THR A 33 -2.89 35.97 4.68
CA THR A 33 -3.54 37.04 5.39
C THR A 33 -2.97 38.42 4.99
N GLN A 34 -3.67 39.51 5.28
CA GLN A 34 -3.20 40.87 4.96
C GLN A 34 -1.84 41.16 5.61
N GLU A 35 -1.66 40.71 6.87
CA GLU A 35 -0.38 40.82 7.59
C GLU A 35 0.74 40.06 6.87
N GLU A 36 0.47 38.83 6.44
CA GLU A 36 1.43 37.99 5.71
C GLU A 36 1.75 38.60 4.33
N ARG A 37 0.73 39.10 3.61
CA ARG A 37 0.95 39.76 2.30
C ARG A 37 1.89 40.96 2.41
N SER A 38 1.77 41.73 3.49
CA SER A 38 2.69 42.85 3.76
C SER A 38 4.09 42.36 4.12
N ASN A 39 4.19 41.43 5.06
CA ASN A 39 5.46 40.92 5.58
C ASN A 39 6.29 40.16 4.55
N PHE A 40 5.63 39.50 3.61
CA PHE A 40 6.26 38.63 2.61
C PHE A 40 6.29 39.21 1.19
N ASN A 41 6.00 40.52 1.02
CA ASN A 41 6.04 41.24 -0.26
C ASN A 41 5.11 40.57 -1.32
N LEU A 42 3.87 40.22 -0.95
CA LEU A 42 2.91 39.55 -1.82
C LEU A 42 1.84 40.48 -2.41
N HIS A 43 1.83 41.76 -2.04
CA HIS A 43 0.89 42.75 -2.59
C HIS A 43 1.05 42.87 -4.11
N GLY A 44 -0.07 42.79 -4.82
CA GLY A 44 -0.11 42.81 -6.29
C GLY A 44 0.24 41.51 -6.98
N LEU A 45 0.76 40.48 -6.25
CA LEU A 45 1.04 39.16 -6.76
C LEU A 45 -0.15 38.21 -6.62
N LEU A 46 -1.10 38.54 -5.77
CA LEU A 46 -2.29 37.74 -5.48
C LEU A 46 -3.55 38.58 -5.70
N PRO A 47 -4.69 37.96 -6.09
CA PRO A 47 -5.98 38.63 -6.10
C PRO A 47 -6.30 39.28 -4.74
N HIS A 48 -7.08 40.36 -4.73
CA HIS A 48 -7.33 41.11 -3.51
C HIS A 48 -8.03 40.33 -2.41
N ILE A 49 -8.97 39.45 -2.78
CA ILE A 49 -9.74 38.66 -1.83
C ILE A 49 -8.82 37.74 -1.01
N ILE A 50 -9.15 37.54 0.24
CA ILE A 50 -8.50 36.55 1.11
C ILE A 50 -9.50 35.42 1.35
N GLU A 51 -9.18 34.26 0.87
CA GLU A 51 -9.99 33.04 1.03
C GLU A 51 -9.54 32.24 2.27
N THR A 52 -10.46 31.53 2.89
CA THR A 52 -10.11 30.44 3.82
C THR A 52 -9.69 29.19 3.03
N ILE A 53 -9.11 28.18 3.70
CA ILE A 53 -8.76 26.91 3.05
C ILE A 53 -10.02 26.16 2.59
N GLU A 54 -11.14 26.31 3.31
CA GLU A 54 -12.44 25.71 2.97
C GLU A 54 -13.00 26.33 1.68
N GLU A 55 -12.93 27.67 1.54
CA GLU A 55 -13.35 28.38 0.33
C GLU A 55 -12.49 28.00 -0.88
N GLN A 56 -11.18 27.90 -0.69
CA GLN A 56 -10.25 27.41 -1.73
C GLN A 56 -10.57 25.94 -2.11
N SER A 57 -10.82 25.09 -1.12
CA SER A 57 -11.15 23.67 -1.32
C SER A 57 -12.46 23.53 -2.09
N GLN A 58 -13.49 24.28 -1.71
CA GLN A 58 -14.78 24.27 -2.41
C GLN A 58 -14.64 24.70 -3.88
N ARG A 59 -13.89 25.77 -4.14
CA ARG A 59 -13.63 26.25 -5.50
C ARG A 59 -12.85 25.21 -6.30
N SER A 60 -11.83 24.59 -5.70
CA SER A 60 -11.04 23.54 -6.35
C SER A 60 -11.87 22.28 -6.63
N TYR A 61 -12.77 21.92 -5.73
CA TYR A 61 -13.69 20.80 -5.95
C TYR A 61 -14.65 21.04 -7.12
N GLN A 62 -15.20 22.26 -7.23
CA GLN A 62 -16.04 22.63 -8.38
C GLN A 62 -15.27 22.52 -9.71
N GLN A 63 -14.01 22.92 -9.74
CA GLN A 63 -13.13 22.80 -10.91
C GLN A 63 -12.81 21.33 -11.23
N TYR A 64 -12.56 20.51 -10.20
CA TYR A 64 -12.37 19.05 -10.34
C TYR A 64 -13.61 18.37 -10.94
N CYS A 65 -14.80 18.71 -10.48
CA CYS A 65 -16.07 18.17 -11.00
C CYS A 65 -16.36 18.57 -12.45
N ALA A 66 -15.69 19.58 -12.99
CA ALA A 66 -15.87 19.99 -14.38
C ALA A 66 -15.15 19.07 -15.38
N PHE A 67 -14.25 18.19 -14.92
CA PHE A 67 -13.60 17.20 -15.78
C PHE A 67 -14.43 15.92 -15.86
N ASN A 68 -14.58 15.37 -17.06
CA ASN A 68 -15.39 14.18 -17.30
C ASN A 68 -14.59 12.88 -17.16
N ASP A 69 -13.30 12.92 -17.40
CA ASP A 69 -12.43 11.74 -17.38
C ASP A 69 -11.40 11.79 -16.25
N ASP A 70 -11.07 10.61 -15.74
CA ASP A 70 -10.28 10.45 -14.54
C ASP A 70 -8.82 10.90 -14.72
N ILE A 71 -8.26 10.74 -15.92
CA ILE A 71 -6.88 11.20 -16.17
C ILE A 71 -6.78 12.73 -16.11
N ASN A 72 -7.78 13.48 -16.61
CA ASN A 72 -7.77 14.93 -16.50
C ASN A 72 -8.03 15.38 -15.05
N LYS A 73 -8.88 14.67 -14.30
CA LYS A 73 -9.00 14.85 -12.84
C LYS A 73 -7.66 14.64 -12.13
N HIS A 74 -6.94 13.57 -12.48
CA HIS A 74 -5.61 13.28 -11.94
C HIS A 74 -4.63 14.42 -12.25
N ILE A 75 -4.53 14.86 -13.51
CA ILE A 75 -3.66 15.96 -13.92
C ILE A 75 -4.00 17.25 -13.16
N TYR A 76 -5.29 17.54 -12.97
CA TYR A 76 -5.74 18.70 -12.19
C TYR A 76 -5.30 18.61 -10.73
N LEU A 77 -5.53 17.49 -10.06
CA LEU A 77 -5.11 17.28 -8.68
C LEU A 77 -3.59 17.36 -8.52
N ARG A 78 -2.83 16.80 -9.47
CA ARG A 78 -1.37 16.92 -9.52
C ARG A 78 -0.92 18.38 -9.63
N ASN A 79 -1.61 19.18 -10.45
CA ASN A 79 -1.31 20.62 -10.55
C ASN A 79 -1.53 21.34 -9.21
N ILE A 80 -2.60 21.04 -8.48
CA ILE A 80 -2.79 21.59 -7.12
C ILE A 80 -1.66 21.12 -6.20
N GLN A 81 -1.29 19.83 -6.21
CA GLN A 81 -0.21 19.31 -5.38
C GLN A 81 1.13 19.98 -5.67
N ASP A 82 1.41 20.31 -6.93
CA ASP A 82 2.65 20.94 -7.35
C ASP A 82 2.69 22.47 -7.12
N THR A 83 1.58 23.07 -6.70
CA THR A 83 1.46 24.50 -6.41
C THR A 83 1.11 24.80 -4.96
N ASN A 84 0.28 23.99 -4.31
CA ASN A 84 -0.16 24.17 -2.93
C ASN A 84 -0.49 22.81 -2.30
N GLU A 85 0.50 22.17 -1.66
CA GLU A 85 0.33 20.83 -1.08
C GLU A 85 -0.67 20.81 0.09
N THR A 86 -0.76 21.89 0.87
CA THR A 86 -1.73 21.95 1.98
C THR A 86 -3.16 21.91 1.45
N LEU A 87 -3.45 22.69 0.42
CA LEU A 87 -4.77 22.69 -0.23
C LEU A 87 -5.07 21.33 -0.88
N PHE A 88 -4.08 20.74 -1.55
CA PHE A 88 -4.24 19.40 -2.16
C PHE A 88 -4.69 18.37 -1.13
N TYR A 89 -3.99 18.27 0.00
CA TYR A 89 -4.35 17.27 1.02
C TYR A 89 -5.64 17.62 1.76
N HIS A 90 -5.94 18.90 1.96
CA HIS A 90 -7.22 19.31 2.54
C HIS A 90 -8.40 18.90 1.63
N LEU A 91 -8.24 19.06 0.32
CA LEU A 91 -9.23 18.64 -0.67
C LEU A 91 -9.39 17.11 -0.67
N ILE A 92 -8.27 16.37 -0.66
CA ILE A 92 -8.27 14.90 -0.63
C ILE A 92 -8.95 14.38 0.65
N GLU A 93 -8.65 14.93 1.82
CA GLU A 93 -9.26 14.48 3.08
C GLU A 93 -10.77 14.66 3.10
N ASN A 94 -11.28 15.76 2.52
CA ASN A 94 -12.71 16.02 2.44
C ASN A 94 -13.47 15.15 1.41
N HIS A 95 -12.75 14.57 0.45
CA HIS A 95 -13.31 13.78 -0.66
C HIS A 95 -12.53 12.47 -0.89
N LEU A 96 -12.07 11.83 0.18
CA LEU A 96 -11.10 10.73 0.10
C LEU A 96 -11.62 9.54 -0.73
N GLU A 97 -12.85 9.10 -0.52
CA GLU A 97 -13.44 7.96 -1.23
C GLU A 97 -13.52 8.20 -2.75
N GLU A 98 -13.87 9.43 -3.15
CA GLU A 98 -13.96 9.82 -4.55
C GLU A 98 -12.58 10.01 -5.20
N MET A 99 -11.65 10.63 -4.47
CA MET A 99 -10.37 11.06 -5.04
C MET A 99 -9.25 10.03 -4.92
N MET A 100 -9.34 9.07 -4.00
CA MET A 100 -8.33 8.03 -3.86
C MET A 100 -8.11 7.21 -5.14
N PRO A 101 -9.15 6.77 -5.88
CA PRO A 101 -8.99 6.11 -7.17
C PRO A 101 -8.37 7.00 -8.26
N ILE A 102 -8.43 8.32 -8.08
CA ILE A 102 -7.88 9.29 -9.04
C ILE A 102 -6.41 9.57 -8.75
N ILE A 103 -6.02 9.72 -7.48
CA ILE A 103 -4.62 10.00 -7.10
C ILE A 103 -3.76 8.74 -7.05
N TYR A 104 -4.39 7.57 -6.99
CA TYR A 104 -3.74 6.27 -6.97
C TYR A 104 -4.43 5.28 -7.92
N THR A 105 -4.53 3.99 -7.56
CA THR A 105 -5.15 2.97 -8.42
C THR A 105 -6.67 3.17 -8.52
N PRO A 106 -7.25 3.05 -9.74
CA PRO A 106 -6.62 2.60 -11.00
C PRO A 106 -6.00 3.72 -11.86
N THR A 107 -6.34 4.98 -11.66
CA THR A 107 -5.99 6.10 -12.57
C THR A 107 -4.48 6.32 -12.67
N VAL A 108 -3.73 6.09 -11.59
CA VAL A 108 -2.26 6.21 -11.59
C VAL A 108 -1.61 5.27 -12.61
N GLY A 109 -2.23 4.15 -12.95
CA GLY A 109 -1.74 3.24 -13.99
C GLY A 109 -1.68 3.93 -15.36
N GLU A 110 -2.78 4.58 -15.78
CA GLU A 110 -2.81 5.39 -17.00
C GLU A 110 -1.83 6.57 -16.93
N ALA A 111 -1.74 7.21 -15.77
CA ALA A 111 -0.78 8.29 -15.55
C ALA A 111 0.67 7.83 -15.72
N CYS A 112 1.03 6.60 -15.30
CA CYS A 112 2.35 6.02 -15.54
C CYS A 112 2.60 5.76 -17.03
N GLN A 113 1.62 5.21 -17.76
CA GLN A 113 1.73 4.98 -19.19
C GLN A 113 1.92 6.29 -19.98
N ARG A 114 1.26 7.35 -19.54
CA ARG A 114 1.29 8.67 -20.18
C ARG A 114 2.25 9.65 -19.50
N PHE A 115 3.15 9.16 -18.66
CA PHE A 115 4.02 10.02 -17.84
C PHE A 115 4.73 11.10 -18.65
N SER A 116 5.39 10.73 -19.73
CA SER A 116 6.14 11.68 -20.56
C SER A 116 5.22 12.69 -21.28
N ASP A 117 4.01 12.25 -21.67
CA ASP A 117 2.99 13.07 -22.33
C ASP A 117 2.38 14.12 -21.36
N ILE A 118 2.16 13.75 -20.09
CA ILE A 118 1.52 14.62 -19.09
C ILE A 118 2.50 15.33 -18.15
N TYR A 119 3.81 15.12 -18.30
CA TYR A 119 4.83 15.73 -17.46
C TYR A 119 4.79 17.27 -17.54
N ARG A 120 4.72 17.95 -16.38
CA ARG A 120 4.65 19.42 -16.31
C ARG A 120 5.63 20.03 -15.32
N ARG A 121 5.81 19.38 -14.15
CA ARG A 121 6.72 19.81 -13.10
C ARG A 121 7.49 18.62 -12.53
N HIS A 122 8.68 18.88 -12.06
CA HIS A 122 9.47 17.89 -11.34
C HIS A 122 8.81 17.54 -10.01
N ARG A 123 8.75 16.26 -9.69
CA ARG A 123 8.40 15.74 -8.37
C ARG A 123 9.15 14.43 -8.13
N GLY A 124 9.87 14.38 -7.00
CA GLY A 124 10.73 13.25 -6.68
C GLY A 124 12.12 13.34 -7.27
N VAL A 125 12.82 12.22 -7.21
CA VAL A 125 14.22 12.08 -7.67
C VAL A 125 14.30 10.97 -8.70
N PHE A 126 14.94 11.26 -9.81
CA PHE A 126 15.26 10.32 -10.86
C PHE A 126 16.74 10.00 -10.79
N ILE A 127 17.09 8.72 -10.58
CA ILE A 127 18.46 8.24 -10.52
C ILE A 127 18.68 7.29 -11.69
N SER A 128 19.26 7.80 -12.76
CA SER A 128 19.48 7.03 -13.99
C SER A 128 20.83 6.34 -13.97
N TYR A 129 20.92 5.14 -14.52
CA TYR A 129 22.16 4.36 -14.57
C TYR A 129 23.36 5.10 -15.18
N PRO A 130 23.20 5.92 -16.23
CA PRO A 130 24.32 6.75 -16.74
C PRO A 130 24.90 7.71 -15.70
N ASP A 131 24.11 8.13 -14.70
CA ASP A 131 24.52 9.09 -13.68
C ASP A 131 25.01 8.42 -12.38
N ARG A 132 25.31 7.11 -12.42
CA ARG A 132 25.69 6.31 -11.24
C ARG A 132 26.90 6.84 -10.46
N ASP A 133 27.79 7.55 -11.12
CA ASP A 133 29.00 8.08 -10.50
C ASP A 133 28.75 9.36 -9.69
N VAL A 134 27.56 9.97 -9.80
CA VAL A 134 27.18 11.23 -9.14
C VAL A 134 25.93 11.12 -8.27
N ILE A 135 25.56 9.92 -7.82
CA ILE A 135 24.33 9.68 -7.02
C ILE A 135 24.30 10.52 -5.75
N ASP A 136 25.41 10.65 -5.03
CA ASP A 136 25.49 11.48 -3.81
C ASP A 136 25.20 12.95 -4.12
N ASP A 137 25.69 13.48 -5.22
CA ASP A 137 25.43 14.85 -5.67
C ASP A 137 23.95 15.03 -6.06
N ILE A 138 23.35 14.04 -6.75
CA ILE A 138 21.92 14.03 -7.07
C ILE A 138 21.09 14.14 -5.78
N LEU A 139 21.42 13.34 -4.77
CA LEU A 139 20.69 13.36 -3.50
C LEU A 139 20.92 14.65 -2.70
N GLN A 140 22.09 15.29 -2.83
CA GLN A 140 22.36 16.59 -2.20
C GLN A 140 21.54 17.73 -2.82
N ASN A 141 21.13 17.63 -4.09
CA ASN A 141 20.25 18.60 -4.73
C ASN A 141 18.83 18.61 -4.14
N VAL A 142 18.47 17.60 -3.34
CA VAL A 142 17.18 17.52 -2.66
C VAL A 142 17.16 18.42 -1.42
N ASN A 143 16.36 19.49 -1.44
CA ASN A 143 16.23 20.46 -0.36
C ASN A 143 15.39 19.94 0.84
N LYS A 144 15.44 18.62 1.12
CA LYS A 144 14.74 17.98 2.24
C LYS A 144 15.76 17.29 3.15
N ASN A 145 16.10 17.94 4.27
CA ASN A 145 17.10 17.40 5.20
C ASN A 145 16.55 16.30 6.12
N ASN A 146 15.24 16.26 6.33
CA ASN A 146 14.59 15.36 7.29
C ASN A 146 13.56 14.46 6.61
N VAL A 147 13.99 13.73 5.57
CA VAL A 147 13.14 12.72 4.95
C VAL A 147 12.98 11.54 5.90
N LYS A 148 11.73 11.11 6.12
CA LYS A 148 11.37 10.02 7.01
C LYS A 148 10.82 8.80 6.28
N VAL A 149 10.19 9.00 5.13
CA VAL A 149 9.63 7.93 4.30
C VAL A 149 10.03 8.14 2.84
N ILE A 150 10.60 7.11 2.26
CA ILE A 150 10.99 7.05 0.85
C ILE A 150 10.23 5.88 0.23
N VAL A 151 9.58 6.11 -0.90
CA VAL A 151 9.06 5.04 -1.76
C VAL A 151 9.90 5.00 -3.01
N ILE A 152 10.40 3.81 -3.35
CA ILE A 152 11.34 3.60 -4.45
C ILE A 152 10.82 2.54 -5.41
N THR A 153 10.95 2.78 -6.71
CA THR A 153 10.60 1.83 -7.79
C THR A 153 11.65 1.84 -8.88
N ASP A 154 11.79 0.74 -9.62
CA ASP A 154 12.53 0.69 -10.88
C ASP A 154 11.62 0.71 -12.13
N GLY A 155 10.31 0.77 -11.91
CA GLY A 155 9.30 0.84 -12.97
C GLY A 155 9.11 -0.44 -13.79
N GLU A 156 9.71 -1.59 -13.39
CA GLU A 156 9.67 -2.82 -14.21
C GLU A 156 8.29 -3.51 -14.21
N ARG A 157 7.53 -3.40 -13.09
CA ARG A 157 6.25 -4.09 -12.96
C ARG A 157 5.16 -3.20 -12.37
N ILE A 158 4.83 -2.14 -13.08
CA ILE A 158 3.79 -1.22 -12.63
C ILE A 158 2.42 -1.88 -12.68
N LEU A 159 1.86 -2.20 -11.51
CA LEU A 159 0.56 -2.86 -11.37
C LEU A 159 0.45 -4.10 -12.28
N GLY A 160 -0.64 -4.22 -13.04
CA GLY A 160 -0.82 -5.22 -14.10
C GLY A 160 -0.35 -4.79 -15.50
N LEU A 161 0.26 -3.60 -15.64
CA LEU A 161 0.63 -2.99 -16.92
C LEU A 161 2.03 -3.38 -17.40
N GLY A 162 2.87 -3.90 -16.50
CA GLY A 162 4.26 -4.26 -16.80
C GLY A 162 5.22 -3.07 -16.78
N ASP A 163 6.27 -3.15 -17.58
CA ASP A 163 7.36 -2.18 -17.62
C ASP A 163 6.91 -0.81 -18.17
N GLN A 164 6.96 0.20 -17.30
CA GLN A 164 6.66 1.60 -17.63
C GLN A 164 7.92 2.49 -17.54
N GLY A 165 9.08 1.90 -17.28
CA GLY A 165 10.33 2.64 -17.19
C GLY A 165 10.22 3.83 -16.23
N ILE A 166 10.65 5.02 -16.71
CA ILE A 166 10.62 6.25 -15.91
C ILE A 166 9.19 6.67 -15.49
N GLY A 167 8.18 6.27 -16.25
CA GLY A 167 6.77 6.52 -15.93
C GLY A 167 6.32 5.87 -14.62
N GLY A 168 7.05 4.84 -14.16
CA GLY A 168 6.87 4.24 -12.85
C GLY A 168 6.88 5.24 -11.69
N MET A 169 7.46 6.44 -11.85
CA MET A 169 7.45 7.51 -10.84
C MET A 169 6.04 7.87 -10.34
N GLY A 170 5.00 7.69 -11.13
CA GLY A 170 3.62 7.91 -10.70
C GLY A 170 3.25 7.11 -9.45
N ILE A 171 3.78 5.90 -9.31
CA ILE A 171 3.50 4.99 -8.19
C ILE A 171 4.06 5.51 -6.86
N PRO A 172 5.37 5.80 -6.70
CA PRO A 172 5.90 6.40 -5.48
C PRO A 172 5.19 7.69 -5.07
N ILE A 173 4.84 8.53 -6.04
CA ILE A 173 4.11 9.78 -5.77
C ILE A 173 2.71 9.48 -5.21
N GLY A 174 1.97 8.56 -5.82
CA GLY A 174 0.65 8.13 -5.34
C GLY A 174 0.72 7.50 -3.94
N LYS A 175 1.66 6.57 -3.73
CA LYS A 175 1.88 5.94 -2.40
C LYS A 175 2.17 6.98 -1.32
N LEU A 176 3.06 7.92 -1.57
CA LEU A 176 3.39 8.96 -0.60
C LEU A 176 2.23 9.94 -0.36
N SER A 177 1.37 10.15 -1.37
CA SER A 177 0.12 10.89 -1.17
C SER A 177 -0.80 10.16 -0.18
N LEU A 178 -0.88 8.83 -0.24
CA LEU A 178 -1.63 8.04 0.74
C LEU A 178 -0.95 7.98 2.12
N TYR A 179 0.37 7.93 2.20
CA TYR A 179 1.08 8.10 3.48
C TYR A 179 0.70 9.39 4.19
N THR A 180 0.48 10.46 3.43
CA THR A 180 0.05 11.74 3.99
C THR A 180 -1.45 11.75 4.30
N ALA A 181 -2.30 11.43 3.34
CA ALA A 181 -3.76 11.52 3.48
C ALA A 181 -4.30 10.51 4.51
N CYS A 182 -3.78 9.29 4.54
CA CYS A 182 -4.26 8.22 5.42
C CYS A 182 -3.44 8.09 6.71
N GLY A 183 -2.11 8.27 6.62
CA GLY A 183 -1.18 8.08 7.74
C GLY A 183 -0.69 9.37 8.41
N GLY A 184 -1.09 10.53 7.92
CA GLY A 184 -0.68 11.81 8.49
C GLY A 184 0.83 12.09 8.42
N ILE A 185 1.58 11.41 7.56
CA ILE A 185 3.00 11.71 7.34
C ILE A 185 3.12 13.03 6.57
N SER A 186 3.72 14.05 7.17
CA SER A 186 3.88 15.35 6.50
C SER A 186 4.58 15.21 5.14
N PRO A 187 4.07 15.85 4.07
CA PRO A 187 4.70 15.79 2.75
C PRO A 187 6.12 16.38 2.73
N ALA A 188 6.47 17.22 3.73
CA ALA A 188 7.83 17.70 3.93
C ALA A 188 8.84 16.58 4.26
N TYR A 189 8.36 15.43 4.73
CA TYR A 189 9.17 14.29 5.18
C TYR A 189 9.13 13.09 4.23
N THR A 190 8.51 13.23 3.08
CA THR A 190 8.37 12.16 2.08
C THR A 190 9.23 12.44 0.85
N LEU A 191 9.72 11.38 0.19
CA LEU A 191 10.51 11.51 -1.03
C LEU A 191 10.23 10.33 -1.97
N PRO A 192 9.63 10.55 -3.15
CA PRO A 192 9.53 9.53 -4.18
C PRO A 192 10.84 9.44 -4.98
N ILE A 193 11.29 8.21 -5.25
CA ILE A 193 12.50 7.93 -6.03
C ILE A 193 12.17 6.91 -7.13
N THR A 194 12.64 7.18 -8.34
CA THR A 194 12.68 6.21 -9.41
C THR A 194 14.11 5.91 -9.81
N ILE A 195 14.45 4.62 -9.84
CA ILE A 195 15.73 4.13 -10.36
C ILE A 195 15.53 3.81 -11.84
N ASP A 196 16.10 4.64 -12.71
CA ASP A 196 15.99 4.46 -14.16
C ASP A 196 17.13 3.58 -14.66
N VAL A 197 16.82 2.31 -14.81
CA VAL A 197 17.72 1.26 -15.29
C VAL A 197 17.48 0.89 -16.76
N GLY A 198 16.77 1.75 -17.50
CA GLY A 198 16.26 1.48 -18.84
C GLY A 198 14.89 0.81 -18.83
N THR A 199 14.43 0.38 -19.97
CA THR A 199 13.14 -0.28 -20.15
C THR A 199 13.21 -1.38 -21.22
N ASN A 200 12.48 -2.48 -21.00
CA ASN A 200 12.28 -3.53 -22.01
C ASN A 200 10.94 -3.38 -22.75
N ASN A 201 10.21 -2.28 -22.51
CA ASN A 201 8.99 -1.97 -23.21
C ASN A 201 9.31 -1.40 -24.60
N PRO A 202 9.01 -2.12 -25.71
CA PRO A 202 9.37 -1.66 -27.05
C PRO A 202 8.62 -0.40 -27.49
N GLN A 203 7.45 -0.11 -26.90
CA GLN A 203 6.73 1.12 -27.17
C GLN A 203 7.51 2.33 -26.64
N LEU A 204 8.02 2.25 -25.41
CA LEU A 204 8.80 3.31 -24.80
C LEU A 204 10.18 3.47 -25.46
N LEU A 205 10.84 2.37 -25.82
CA LEU A 205 12.12 2.42 -26.53
C LEU A 205 12.03 3.14 -27.90
N ASN A 206 10.89 3.04 -28.56
CA ASN A 206 10.64 3.66 -29.86
C ASN A 206 9.93 5.01 -29.80
N ASP A 207 9.52 5.45 -28.61
CA ASP A 207 8.84 6.72 -28.43
C ASP A 207 9.84 7.89 -28.36
N PRO A 208 9.78 8.85 -29.32
CA PRO A 208 10.70 9.99 -29.35
C PRO A 208 10.52 10.95 -28.16
N ILE A 209 9.35 10.96 -27.51
CA ILE A 209 9.08 11.83 -26.35
C ILE A 209 9.32 11.16 -25.02
N TYR A 210 9.69 9.86 -25.00
CA TYR A 210 9.98 9.15 -23.76
C TYR A 210 11.13 9.83 -22.98
N MET A 211 10.86 10.19 -21.73
CA MET A 211 11.77 10.99 -20.90
C MET A 211 12.79 10.17 -20.10
N GLY A 212 12.69 8.83 -20.09
CA GLY A 212 13.63 7.96 -19.40
C GLY A 212 14.87 7.63 -20.22
N TRP A 213 15.80 6.88 -19.61
CA TRP A 213 16.96 6.36 -20.31
C TRP A 213 16.54 5.30 -21.34
N ARG A 214 16.63 5.68 -22.61
CA ARG A 214 16.09 4.92 -23.74
C ARG A 214 17.05 3.81 -24.19
N GLN A 215 17.25 2.85 -23.30
CA GLN A 215 18.06 1.66 -23.49
C GLN A 215 17.35 0.43 -22.89
N PRO A 216 17.67 -0.79 -23.35
CA PRO A 216 17.24 -2.01 -22.67
C PRO A 216 17.67 -1.99 -21.19
N ARG A 217 16.86 -2.60 -20.32
CA ARG A 217 17.19 -2.69 -18.88
C ARG A 217 18.51 -3.39 -18.65
N ILE A 218 19.35 -2.82 -17.81
CA ILE A 218 20.46 -3.53 -17.21
C ILE A 218 19.94 -4.69 -16.32
N SER A 219 20.71 -5.74 -16.16
CA SER A 219 20.28 -6.95 -15.44
C SER A 219 21.46 -7.65 -14.79
N GLY A 220 21.18 -8.68 -13.98
CA GLY A 220 22.20 -9.45 -13.28
C GLY A 220 22.98 -8.60 -12.26
N ASP A 221 24.27 -8.88 -12.12
CA ASP A 221 25.11 -8.22 -11.13
C ASP A 221 25.17 -6.70 -11.33
N GLU A 222 25.22 -6.24 -12.57
CA GLU A 222 25.21 -4.81 -12.90
C GLU A 222 23.98 -4.07 -12.35
N TYR A 223 22.80 -4.71 -12.41
CA TYR A 223 21.57 -4.18 -11.82
C TYR A 223 21.66 -4.11 -10.30
N TYR A 224 22.08 -5.20 -9.65
CA TYR A 224 22.15 -5.25 -8.19
C TYR A 224 23.21 -4.31 -7.64
N ASP A 225 24.35 -4.17 -8.30
CA ASP A 225 25.41 -3.23 -7.92
C ASP A 225 24.91 -1.78 -8.00
N PHE A 226 24.17 -1.45 -9.06
CA PHE A 226 23.59 -0.11 -9.17
C PHE A 226 22.52 0.17 -8.10
N VAL A 227 21.63 -0.79 -7.83
CA VAL A 227 20.65 -0.66 -6.74
C VAL A 227 21.38 -0.48 -5.39
N ASP A 228 22.46 -1.22 -5.14
CA ASP A 228 23.28 -1.07 -3.94
C ASP A 228 23.88 0.33 -3.82
N MET A 229 24.42 0.88 -4.89
CA MET A 229 24.94 2.25 -4.91
C MET A 229 23.85 3.26 -4.51
N VAL A 230 22.64 3.11 -5.05
CA VAL A 230 21.51 3.99 -4.73
C VAL A 230 21.11 3.85 -3.25
N ILE A 231 20.91 2.63 -2.77
CA ILE A 231 20.46 2.38 -1.38
C ILE A 231 21.49 2.87 -0.36
N GLU A 232 22.77 2.63 -0.60
CA GLU A 232 23.85 3.12 0.29
C GLU A 232 23.95 4.65 0.28
N ALA A 233 23.76 5.30 -0.88
CA ALA A 233 23.74 6.78 -0.95
C ALA A 233 22.52 7.35 -0.20
N VAL A 234 21.33 6.76 -0.39
CA VAL A 234 20.10 7.13 0.34
C VAL A 234 20.32 6.98 1.86
N LYS A 235 20.92 5.87 2.30
CA LYS A 235 21.21 5.61 3.70
C LYS A 235 22.24 6.59 4.30
N ARG A 236 23.25 7.00 3.52
CA ARG A 236 24.18 8.06 3.95
C ARG A 236 23.47 9.39 4.14
N ARG A 237 22.56 9.74 3.22
CA ARG A 237 21.86 11.03 3.24
C ARG A 237 20.76 11.10 4.30
N TRP A 238 19.98 10.01 4.45
CA TRP A 238 18.84 9.92 5.39
C TRP A 238 18.87 8.59 6.16
N PRO A 239 19.78 8.43 7.12
CA PRO A 239 20.05 7.14 7.79
C PRO A 239 18.89 6.59 8.63
N LYS A 240 17.86 7.40 8.89
CA LYS A 240 16.67 7.03 9.68
C LYS A 240 15.41 6.91 8.83
N ALA A 241 15.50 7.09 7.52
CA ALA A 241 14.33 6.99 6.65
C ALA A 241 13.87 5.54 6.52
N LEU A 242 12.55 5.35 6.53
CA LEU A 242 11.92 4.12 6.09
C LEU A 242 11.97 4.09 4.55
N ILE A 243 12.46 2.99 3.98
CA ILE A 243 12.46 2.75 2.53
C ILE A 243 11.42 1.70 2.21
N GLN A 244 10.42 2.07 1.42
CA GLN A 244 9.44 1.15 0.86
C GLN A 244 9.81 0.83 -0.58
N PHE A 245 10.05 -0.46 -0.87
CA PHE A 245 10.18 -0.96 -2.23
C PHE A 245 8.80 -1.19 -2.83
N GLU A 246 8.60 -0.73 -4.08
CA GLU A 246 7.30 -0.76 -4.74
C GLU A 246 7.42 -1.07 -6.23
N ASP A 247 6.58 -1.97 -6.73
CA ASP A 247 6.45 -2.32 -8.16
C ASP A 247 7.76 -2.77 -8.84
N PHE A 248 8.62 -3.46 -8.10
CA PHE A 248 9.75 -4.20 -8.67
C PHE A 248 9.27 -5.52 -9.28
N ALA A 249 9.89 -5.96 -10.38
CA ALA A 249 9.60 -7.29 -10.90
C ALA A 249 9.90 -8.37 -9.87
N GLN A 250 9.09 -9.43 -9.84
CA GLN A 250 9.17 -10.50 -8.85
C GLN A 250 10.58 -11.10 -8.70
N LYS A 251 11.29 -11.28 -9.83
CA LYS A 251 12.67 -11.78 -9.86
C LYS A 251 13.66 -10.94 -9.06
N ASN A 252 13.36 -9.62 -8.91
CA ASN A 252 14.20 -8.64 -8.20
C ASN A 252 13.66 -8.33 -6.80
N ALA A 253 12.33 -8.30 -6.62
CA ALA A 253 11.68 -7.87 -5.38
C ALA A 253 12.08 -8.70 -4.16
N MET A 254 12.01 -10.05 -4.25
CA MET A 254 12.41 -10.92 -3.14
C MET A 254 13.90 -10.86 -2.82
N PRO A 255 14.84 -11.00 -3.81
CA PRO A 255 16.26 -10.86 -3.53
C PRO A 255 16.65 -9.53 -2.89
N LEU A 256 16.03 -8.42 -3.32
CA LEU A 256 16.27 -7.11 -2.71
C LEU A 256 15.74 -7.05 -1.28
N LEU A 257 14.53 -7.55 -1.03
CA LEU A 257 13.97 -7.62 0.32
C LEU A 257 14.85 -8.45 1.25
N GLU A 258 15.26 -9.65 0.85
CA GLU A 258 16.14 -10.51 1.64
C GLU A 258 17.50 -9.86 1.92
N LYS A 259 18.05 -9.14 0.94
CA LYS A 259 19.32 -8.44 1.06
C LYS A 259 19.30 -7.32 2.10
N TYR A 260 18.17 -6.58 2.19
CA TYR A 260 18.12 -5.33 2.95
C TYR A 260 17.31 -5.39 4.25
N ARG A 261 16.32 -6.29 4.38
CA ARG A 261 15.38 -6.30 5.52
C ARG A 261 16.02 -6.30 6.90
N ASP A 262 17.20 -6.92 7.04
CA ASP A 262 17.93 -6.98 8.31
C ASP A 262 19.01 -5.90 8.46
N LYS A 263 19.28 -5.11 7.43
CA LYS A 263 20.36 -4.11 7.39
C LYS A 263 19.90 -2.67 7.50
N ILE A 264 18.70 -2.39 6.99
CA ILE A 264 18.13 -1.03 6.96
C ILE A 264 16.65 -1.07 7.36
N CYS A 265 16.08 0.10 7.66
CA CYS A 265 14.65 0.22 7.87
C CYS A 265 13.92 0.20 6.52
N CYS A 266 13.46 -0.97 6.09
CA CYS A 266 12.76 -1.13 4.82
C CYS A 266 11.71 -2.24 4.89
N PHE A 267 10.80 -2.21 3.94
CA PHE A 267 9.89 -3.31 3.60
C PHE A 267 9.47 -3.22 2.13
N ASN A 268 8.86 -4.27 1.62
CA ASN A 268 8.26 -4.32 0.29
C ASN A 268 6.74 -4.41 0.44
N ASP A 269 6.01 -3.40 -0.06
CA ASP A 269 4.56 -3.35 0.10
C ASP A 269 3.81 -4.37 -0.76
N ASP A 270 4.30 -4.67 -1.96
CA ASP A 270 3.69 -5.69 -2.83
C ASP A 270 3.72 -7.09 -2.22
N ILE A 271 4.77 -7.39 -1.44
CA ILE A 271 4.96 -8.68 -0.78
C ILE A 271 4.38 -8.62 0.64
N GLN A 272 4.95 -7.79 1.50
CA GLN A 272 4.66 -7.77 2.93
C GLN A 272 3.40 -6.98 3.28
N GLY A 273 3.14 -5.86 2.60
CA GLY A 273 1.91 -5.08 2.80
C GLY A 273 0.68 -5.84 2.29
N THR A 274 0.79 -6.47 1.12
CA THR A 274 -0.28 -7.31 0.56
C THR A 274 -0.60 -8.50 1.47
N ALA A 275 0.43 -9.17 2.00
CA ALA A 275 0.22 -10.24 2.97
C ALA A 275 -0.44 -9.69 4.25
N ALA A 276 0.02 -8.56 4.77
CA ALA A 276 -0.50 -7.98 6.01
C ALA A 276 -1.99 -7.57 5.90
N VAL A 277 -2.42 -6.92 4.81
CA VAL A 277 -3.83 -6.55 4.63
C VAL A 277 -4.72 -7.77 4.44
N SER A 278 -4.23 -8.78 3.70
CA SER A 278 -4.97 -10.03 3.47
C SER A 278 -5.18 -10.80 4.77
N VAL A 279 -4.12 -10.95 5.56
CA VAL A 279 -4.18 -11.62 6.87
C VAL A 279 -5.03 -10.84 7.86
N GLY A 280 -4.93 -9.50 7.91
CA GLY A 280 -5.77 -8.66 8.76
C GLY A 280 -7.26 -8.82 8.43
N SER A 281 -7.61 -8.82 7.15
CA SER A 281 -8.98 -9.07 6.68
C SER A 281 -9.45 -10.48 7.02
N LEU A 282 -8.57 -11.48 6.90
CA LEU A 282 -8.88 -12.87 7.24
C LEU A 282 -9.07 -13.08 8.75
N ILE A 283 -8.26 -12.44 9.58
CA ILE A 283 -8.45 -12.47 11.04
C ILE A 283 -9.80 -11.87 11.42
N ALA A 284 -10.16 -10.71 10.84
CA ALA A 284 -11.46 -10.08 11.06
C ALA A 284 -12.61 -11.00 10.64
N ALA A 285 -12.54 -11.58 9.44
CA ALA A 285 -13.54 -12.52 8.94
C ALA A 285 -13.65 -13.78 9.81
N SER A 286 -12.52 -14.33 10.26
CA SER A 286 -12.50 -15.51 11.15
C SER A 286 -13.19 -15.22 12.47
N ARG A 287 -12.90 -14.08 13.10
CA ARG A 287 -13.55 -13.63 14.34
C ARG A 287 -15.05 -13.38 14.15
N ALA A 288 -15.45 -12.76 13.02
CA ALA A 288 -16.85 -12.56 12.68
C ALA A 288 -17.61 -13.89 12.43
N ALA A 289 -16.90 -14.95 12.01
CA ALA A 289 -17.41 -16.31 11.93
C ALA A 289 -17.37 -17.06 13.28
N GLY A 290 -16.99 -16.40 14.37
CA GLY A 290 -16.93 -16.99 15.72
C GLY A 290 -15.73 -17.91 15.95
N LYS A 291 -14.65 -17.79 15.16
CA LYS A 291 -13.46 -18.65 15.21
C LYS A 291 -12.19 -17.81 15.31
N GLN A 292 -11.10 -18.42 15.78
CA GLN A 292 -9.74 -17.89 15.64
C GLN A 292 -9.15 -18.37 14.30
N LEU A 293 -8.08 -17.72 13.85
CA LEU A 293 -7.44 -18.10 12.59
C LEU A 293 -6.86 -19.52 12.66
N LYS A 294 -6.32 -19.91 13.82
CA LYS A 294 -5.82 -21.27 14.07
C LYS A 294 -6.87 -22.37 13.91
N ASP A 295 -8.17 -22.05 13.98
CA ASP A 295 -9.27 -23.00 13.85
C ASP A 295 -9.72 -23.17 12.37
N GLN A 296 -9.17 -22.36 11.47
CA GLN A 296 -9.51 -22.39 10.05
C GLN A 296 -8.71 -23.45 9.30
N THR A 297 -9.33 -24.02 8.26
CA THR A 297 -8.66 -24.77 7.21
C THR A 297 -8.71 -23.95 5.93
N ILE A 298 -7.58 -23.75 5.27
CA ILE A 298 -7.43 -22.75 4.22
C ILE A 298 -6.99 -23.41 2.92
N ALA A 299 -7.73 -23.15 1.85
CA ALA A 299 -7.31 -23.52 0.50
C ALA A 299 -6.93 -22.26 -0.30
N PHE A 300 -5.82 -22.35 -1.00
CA PHE A 300 -5.33 -21.33 -1.93
C PHE A 300 -5.46 -21.79 -3.36
N LEU A 301 -5.86 -20.90 -4.24
CA LEU A 301 -5.68 -21.06 -5.68
C LEU A 301 -4.66 -20.04 -6.16
N GLY A 302 -3.48 -20.53 -6.50
CA GLY A 302 -2.31 -19.76 -6.84
C GLY A 302 -1.19 -19.92 -5.82
N ALA A 303 -0.15 -20.68 -6.19
CA ALA A 303 1.02 -20.94 -5.35
C ALA A 303 2.27 -20.24 -5.88
N GLY A 304 2.09 -19.01 -6.37
CA GLY A 304 3.18 -18.10 -6.67
C GLY A 304 3.73 -17.44 -5.40
N SER A 305 4.71 -16.53 -5.54
CA SER A 305 5.32 -15.85 -4.40
C SER A 305 4.32 -15.06 -3.55
N ALA A 306 3.31 -14.41 -4.17
CA ALA A 306 2.28 -13.69 -3.44
C ALA A 306 1.42 -14.65 -2.59
N GLY A 307 0.91 -15.73 -3.18
CA GLY A 307 0.11 -16.73 -2.45
C GLY A 307 0.89 -17.41 -1.33
N CYS A 308 2.12 -17.84 -1.61
CA CYS A 308 2.98 -18.43 -0.58
C CYS A 308 3.39 -17.43 0.49
N GLY A 309 3.59 -16.15 0.15
CA GLY A 309 3.88 -15.09 1.12
C GLY A 309 2.71 -14.85 2.08
N ILE A 310 1.48 -14.79 1.58
CA ILE A 310 0.27 -14.70 2.41
C ILE A 310 0.14 -15.96 3.29
N ALA A 311 0.36 -17.14 2.72
CA ALA A 311 0.27 -18.41 3.44
C ALA A 311 1.30 -18.51 4.59
N GLU A 312 2.55 -18.09 4.37
CA GLU A 312 3.58 -18.06 5.42
C GLU A 312 3.19 -17.10 6.56
N GLN A 313 2.64 -15.93 6.25
CA GLN A 313 2.17 -15.01 7.29
C GLN A 313 0.94 -15.56 8.04
N ILE A 314 0.05 -16.28 7.37
CA ILE A 314 -1.05 -17.01 8.02
C ILE A 314 -0.50 -18.07 8.96
N VAL A 315 0.48 -18.87 8.52
CA VAL A 315 1.14 -19.88 9.37
C VAL A 315 1.76 -19.22 10.61
N ALA A 316 2.49 -18.13 10.42
CA ALA A 316 3.08 -17.38 11.53
C ALA A 316 2.02 -16.87 12.52
N GLN A 317 0.88 -16.36 12.03
CA GLN A 317 -0.23 -15.93 12.88
C GLN A 317 -0.87 -17.12 13.62
N MET A 318 -1.11 -18.26 12.97
CA MET A 318 -1.63 -19.46 13.62
C MET A 318 -0.69 -19.99 14.73
N VAL A 319 0.63 -19.91 14.50
CA VAL A 319 1.65 -20.25 15.51
C VAL A 319 1.57 -19.27 16.68
N SER A 320 1.41 -17.98 16.45
CA SER A 320 1.24 -16.98 17.52
C SER A 320 -0.03 -17.21 18.34
N GLU A 321 -1.05 -17.83 17.74
CA GLU A 321 -2.30 -18.25 18.40
C GLU A 321 -2.20 -19.61 19.12
N GLY A 322 -1.02 -20.26 19.10
CA GLY A 322 -0.68 -21.43 19.91
C GLY A 322 -0.59 -22.75 19.19
N LEU A 323 -0.62 -22.80 17.85
CA LEU A 323 -0.28 -24.01 17.09
C LEU A 323 1.24 -24.17 16.98
N THR A 324 1.69 -25.41 16.78
CA THR A 324 3.03 -25.67 16.26
C THR A 324 3.11 -25.30 14.77
N ASP A 325 4.32 -25.05 14.26
CA ASP A 325 4.51 -24.76 12.83
C ASP A 325 3.96 -25.91 11.95
N ALA A 326 4.18 -27.15 12.33
CA ALA A 326 3.68 -28.31 11.59
C ALA A 326 2.14 -28.39 11.58
N GLU A 327 1.47 -28.09 12.69
CA GLU A 327 0.01 -28.07 12.78
C GLU A 327 -0.59 -26.93 11.95
N ALA A 328 0.04 -25.76 11.95
CA ALA A 328 -0.39 -24.63 11.16
C ALA A 328 -0.27 -24.92 9.65
N ARG A 329 0.87 -25.46 9.21
CA ARG A 329 1.09 -25.83 7.79
C ARG A 329 0.14 -26.91 7.31
N ALA A 330 -0.20 -27.89 8.15
CA ALA A 330 -1.16 -28.95 7.84
C ALA A 330 -2.58 -28.42 7.57
N ARG A 331 -2.89 -27.16 7.93
CA ARG A 331 -4.18 -26.51 7.67
C ARG A 331 -4.22 -25.67 6.40
N VAL A 332 -3.10 -25.57 5.66
CA VAL A 332 -2.97 -24.72 4.46
C VAL A 332 -2.73 -25.59 3.24
N TYR A 333 -3.63 -25.55 2.29
CA TYR A 333 -3.61 -26.32 1.05
C TYR A 333 -3.38 -25.41 -0.14
N MET A 334 -2.21 -25.51 -0.77
CA MET A 334 -1.83 -24.69 -1.92
C MET A 334 -2.11 -25.41 -3.22
N VAL A 335 -2.93 -24.84 -4.09
CA VAL A 335 -3.26 -25.41 -5.41
C VAL A 335 -2.74 -24.48 -6.50
N ASP A 336 -1.99 -25.02 -7.45
CA ASP A 336 -1.54 -24.33 -8.65
C ASP A 336 -2.08 -24.97 -9.93
N ARG A 337 -1.50 -24.62 -11.09
CA ARG A 337 -1.89 -25.18 -12.39
C ARG A 337 -1.61 -26.69 -12.53
N PHE A 338 -0.81 -27.25 -11.64
CA PHE A 338 -0.46 -28.67 -11.59
C PHE A 338 -1.21 -29.41 -10.47
N GLY A 339 -2.18 -28.77 -9.84
CA GLY A 339 -2.98 -29.30 -8.75
C GLY A 339 -2.44 -28.94 -7.36
N LEU A 340 -2.90 -29.67 -6.34
CA LEU A 340 -2.45 -29.53 -4.96
C LEU A 340 -0.96 -29.77 -4.84
N ILE A 341 -0.25 -28.85 -4.21
CA ILE A 341 1.18 -29.02 -3.94
C ILE A 341 1.38 -30.04 -2.83
N THR A 342 2.08 -31.13 -3.16
CA THR A 342 2.46 -32.21 -2.24
C THR A 342 3.98 -32.40 -2.23
N GLU A 343 4.51 -32.98 -1.16
CA GLU A 343 5.96 -33.17 -0.99
C GLU A 343 6.61 -34.04 -2.08
N ASN A 344 5.82 -34.91 -2.75
CA ASN A 344 6.29 -35.79 -3.82
C ASN A 344 6.30 -35.11 -5.21
N GLN A 345 5.77 -33.91 -5.34
CA GLN A 345 5.70 -33.18 -6.61
C GLN A 345 7.10 -32.74 -7.07
N PRO A 346 7.51 -33.04 -8.32
CA PRO A 346 8.81 -32.62 -8.81
C PRO A 346 8.89 -31.11 -9.05
N ASN A 347 10.10 -30.55 -9.00
CA ASN A 347 10.41 -29.15 -9.37
C ASN A 347 9.72 -28.07 -8.53
N LEU A 348 9.39 -28.37 -7.28
CA LEU A 348 8.89 -27.35 -6.36
C LEU A 348 9.96 -26.32 -6.06
N LEU A 349 9.56 -25.06 -6.08
CA LEU A 349 10.39 -23.95 -5.59
C LEU A 349 10.50 -24.02 -4.05
N ASP A 350 11.58 -23.51 -3.48
CA ASP A 350 11.84 -23.61 -2.04
C ASP A 350 10.72 -23.05 -1.17
N PHE A 351 10.09 -21.96 -1.57
CA PHE A 351 8.96 -21.39 -0.85
C PHE A 351 7.67 -22.24 -0.97
N GLN A 352 7.50 -22.98 -2.09
CA GLN A 352 6.38 -23.93 -2.26
C GLN A 352 6.60 -25.18 -1.43
N ARG A 353 7.82 -25.68 -1.38
CA ARG A 353 8.20 -26.88 -0.62
C ARG A 353 7.84 -26.78 0.86
N LYS A 354 7.96 -25.59 1.45
CA LYS A 354 7.59 -25.33 2.86
C LYS A 354 6.09 -25.51 3.13
N LEU A 355 5.26 -25.33 2.09
CA LEU A 355 3.79 -25.37 2.18
C LEU A 355 3.20 -26.64 1.54
N ALA A 356 4.05 -27.55 1.08
CA ALA A 356 3.62 -28.80 0.48
C ALA A 356 2.93 -29.71 1.51
N GLN A 357 1.77 -30.26 1.15
CA GLN A 357 1.06 -31.23 1.97
C GLN A 357 1.77 -32.58 1.93
N LYS A 358 1.69 -33.32 3.03
CA LYS A 358 2.23 -34.65 3.11
C LYS A 358 1.43 -35.62 2.22
N ALA A 359 2.11 -36.53 1.53
CA ALA A 359 1.48 -37.55 0.68
C ALA A 359 0.44 -38.37 1.44
N GLU A 360 0.75 -38.74 2.69
CA GLU A 360 -0.13 -39.54 3.56
C GLU A 360 -1.50 -38.89 3.81
N VAL A 361 -1.61 -37.57 3.78
CA VAL A 361 -2.88 -36.83 3.94
C VAL A 361 -3.75 -37.03 2.71
N VAL A 362 -3.12 -37.01 1.54
CA VAL A 362 -3.79 -37.13 0.24
C VAL A 362 -4.19 -38.60 -0.05
N ASP A 363 -3.35 -39.56 0.32
CA ASP A 363 -3.62 -41.00 0.16
C ASP A 363 -4.92 -41.43 0.87
N GLN A 364 -5.32 -40.70 1.93
CA GLN A 364 -6.57 -40.98 2.65
C GLN A 364 -7.82 -40.51 1.92
N TRP A 365 -7.70 -39.71 0.85
CA TRP A 365 -8.85 -39.15 0.13
C TRP A 365 -9.49 -40.12 -0.88
N GLY A 366 -8.92 -41.31 -1.09
CA GLY A 366 -9.46 -42.34 -1.95
C GLY A 366 -9.06 -42.19 -3.42
N ASN A 367 -9.92 -42.63 -4.35
CA ASN A 367 -9.64 -42.56 -5.79
C ASN A 367 -9.65 -41.07 -6.26
N ILE A 368 -8.46 -40.48 -6.34
CA ILE A 368 -8.24 -39.13 -6.88
C ILE A 368 -7.49 -39.31 -8.21
N GLU A 369 -7.77 -38.41 -9.15
CA GLU A 369 -7.03 -38.33 -10.41
C GLU A 369 -5.56 -37.99 -10.15
N GLU A 370 -4.68 -38.22 -11.13
CA GLU A 370 -3.25 -37.90 -11.05
C GLU A 370 -2.99 -36.43 -10.67
N VAL A 371 -3.89 -35.52 -11.07
CA VAL A 371 -3.87 -34.08 -10.73
C VAL A 371 -5.00 -33.78 -9.74
N ILE A 372 -4.64 -33.46 -8.51
CA ILE A 372 -5.60 -33.12 -7.44
C ILE A 372 -6.10 -31.69 -7.65
N SER A 373 -7.33 -31.56 -8.08
CA SER A 373 -7.94 -30.25 -8.35
C SER A 373 -8.32 -29.47 -7.09
N LEU A 374 -8.62 -28.18 -7.23
CA LEU A 374 -9.17 -27.36 -6.14
C LEU A 374 -10.50 -27.96 -5.62
N LEU A 375 -11.32 -28.51 -6.50
CA LEU A 375 -12.59 -29.14 -6.11
C LEU A 375 -12.34 -30.37 -5.23
N ASP A 376 -11.31 -31.19 -5.54
CA ASP A 376 -10.94 -32.33 -4.71
C ASP A 376 -10.47 -31.88 -3.32
N VAL A 377 -9.69 -30.82 -3.26
CA VAL A 377 -9.29 -30.21 -1.97
C VAL A 377 -10.51 -29.75 -1.19
N VAL A 378 -11.46 -29.06 -1.84
CA VAL A 378 -12.67 -28.58 -1.16
C VAL A 378 -13.56 -29.71 -0.67
N LYS A 379 -13.69 -30.79 -1.43
CA LYS A 379 -14.47 -31.98 -1.05
C LYS A 379 -13.84 -32.73 0.13
N ASN A 380 -12.52 -32.87 0.15
CA ASN A 380 -11.82 -33.74 1.09
C ASN A 380 -11.28 -32.99 2.33
N ALA A 381 -10.57 -31.88 2.14
CA ALA A 381 -10.02 -31.08 3.25
C ALA A 381 -11.08 -30.18 3.90
N LYS A 382 -12.21 -29.94 3.22
CA LYS A 382 -13.34 -29.13 3.70
C LYS A 382 -12.89 -27.76 4.24
N PRO A 383 -12.19 -26.95 3.43
CA PRO A 383 -11.68 -25.66 3.88
C PRO A 383 -12.84 -24.74 4.28
N THR A 384 -12.58 -23.93 5.28
CA THR A 384 -13.47 -22.87 5.76
C THR A 384 -13.12 -21.51 5.15
N VAL A 385 -11.91 -21.42 4.57
CA VAL A 385 -11.37 -20.25 3.89
C VAL A 385 -10.89 -20.64 2.49
N LEU A 386 -11.22 -19.82 1.50
CA LEU A 386 -10.75 -19.96 0.12
C LEU A 386 -10.12 -18.64 -0.34
N ILE A 387 -8.86 -18.67 -0.72
CA ILE A 387 -8.09 -17.50 -1.17
C ILE A 387 -7.62 -17.69 -2.60
N GLY A 388 -7.93 -16.75 -3.48
CA GLY A 388 -7.53 -16.73 -4.87
C GLY A 388 -6.47 -15.65 -5.13
N VAL A 389 -5.33 -16.07 -5.67
CA VAL A 389 -4.21 -15.23 -6.11
C VAL A 389 -3.59 -15.79 -7.39
N SER A 390 -4.43 -16.35 -8.25
CA SER A 390 -4.05 -17.10 -9.45
C SER A 390 -3.84 -16.20 -10.69
N GLY A 391 -4.47 -15.03 -10.69
CA GLY A 391 -4.57 -14.17 -11.87
C GLY A 391 -5.41 -14.78 -13.01
N GLN A 392 -6.21 -15.82 -12.71
CA GLN A 392 -7.04 -16.51 -13.68
C GLN A 392 -8.52 -16.35 -13.32
N PRO A 393 -9.34 -15.75 -14.19
CA PRO A 393 -10.74 -15.47 -13.88
C PRO A 393 -11.61 -16.72 -13.82
N GLY A 394 -12.62 -16.70 -12.94
CA GLY A 394 -13.71 -17.68 -12.92
C GLY A 394 -13.34 -19.06 -12.38
N LEU A 395 -12.16 -19.24 -11.78
CA LEU A 395 -11.74 -20.54 -11.27
C LEU A 395 -12.39 -20.94 -9.93
N PHE A 396 -13.02 -19.99 -9.22
CA PHE A 396 -13.92 -20.32 -8.11
C PHE A 396 -15.32 -20.59 -8.69
N THR A 397 -15.52 -21.80 -9.15
CA THR A 397 -16.76 -22.20 -9.80
C THR A 397 -17.92 -22.34 -8.79
N GLU A 398 -19.16 -22.34 -9.30
CA GLU A 398 -20.36 -22.54 -8.50
C GLU A 398 -20.28 -23.84 -7.67
N GLU A 399 -19.81 -24.95 -8.27
CA GLU A 399 -19.66 -26.23 -7.57
C GLU A 399 -18.69 -26.13 -6.39
N ILE A 400 -17.54 -25.46 -6.58
CA ILE A 400 -16.55 -25.26 -5.51
C ILE A 400 -17.16 -24.47 -4.35
N ILE A 401 -17.77 -23.32 -4.65
CA ILE A 401 -18.34 -22.43 -3.61
C ILE A 401 -19.52 -23.10 -2.91
N LYS A 402 -20.42 -23.75 -3.62
CA LYS A 402 -21.56 -24.47 -3.02
C LYS A 402 -21.10 -25.66 -2.17
N THR A 403 -20.09 -26.39 -2.62
CA THR A 403 -19.51 -27.51 -1.83
C THR A 403 -18.90 -26.99 -0.54
N MET A 404 -18.19 -25.85 -0.59
CA MET A 404 -17.64 -25.21 0.59
C MET A 404 -18.76 -24.72 1.55
N ALA A 405 -19.80 -24.07 1.03
CA ALA A 405 -20.93 -23.57 1.81
C ALA A 405 -21.74 -24.69 2.47
N ALA A 406 -21.79 -25.88 1.86
CA ALA A 406 -22.43 -27.06 2.45
C ALA A 406 -21.64 -27.60 3.68
N ASN A 407 -20.33 -27.37 3.74
CA ASN A 407 -19.46 -27.84 4.82
C ASN A 407 -19.18 -26.76 5.90
N CYS A 408 -19.51 -25.49 5.63
CA CYS A 408 -19.20 -24.37 6.51
C CYS A 408 -20.36 -23.37 6.53
N GLU A 409 -20.88 -23.05 7.70
CA GLU A 409 -22.02 -22.14 7.89
C GLU A 409 -21.73 -20.71 7.38
N ARG A 410 -20.52 -20.21 7.62
CA ARG A 410 -20.04 -18.90 7.17
C ARG A 410 -18.68 -19.03 6.47
N PRO A 411 -18.66 -19.45 5.19
CA PRO A 411 -17.43 -19.57 4.44
C PRO A 411 -16.79 -18.20 4.21
N ILE A 412 -15.46 -18.15 4.27
CA ILE A 412 -14.66 -16.95 3.96
C ILE A 412 -14.10 -17.13 2.55
N VAL A 413 -14.44 -16.23 1.63
CA VAL A 413 -14.02 -16.31 0.22
C VAL A 413 -13.32 -15.02 -0.16
N MET A 414 -12.05 -15.12 -0.51
CA MET A 414 -11.18 -13.98 -0.79
C MET A 414 -10.57 -14.09 -2.19
N PRO A 415 -11.28 -13.68 -3.27
CA PRO A 415 -10.72 -13.60 -4.61
C PRO A 415 -9.88 -12.33 -4.73
N LEU A 416 -8.56 -12.45 -4.56
CA LEU A 416 -7.64 -11.32 -4.40
C LEU A 416 -6.92 -10.90 -5.68
N SER A 417 -7.12 -11.62 -6.80
CA SER A 417 -6.46 -11.27 -8.06
C SER A 417 -6.92 -9.92 -8.62
N ASN A 418 -5.96 -9.19 -9.16
CA ASN A 418 -6.14 -7.88 -9.81
C ASN A 418 -5.73 -7.93 -11.29
N PRO A 419 -6.34 -7.14 -12.17
CA PRO A 419 -7.54 -6.30 -11.98
C PRO A 419 -8.85 -7.11 -11.91
N THR A 420 -10.00 -6.43 -11.84
CA THR A 420 -11.35 -7.07 -11.78
C THR A 420 -11.60 -8.12 -12.87
N SER A 421 -11.00 -7.92 -14.07
CA SER A 421 -11.08 -8.90 -15.18
C SER A 421 -10.34 -10.21 -14.92
N ARG A 422 -9.55 -10.31 -13.85
CA ARG A 422 -8.78 -11.50 -13.48
C ARG A 422 -9.21 -12.11 -12.15
N VAL A 423 -10.31 -11.63 -11.58
CA VAL A 423 -10.84 -12.14 -10.30
C VAL A 423 -11.32 -13.58 -10.43
N GLU A 424 -11.02 -14.42 -9.45
CA GLU A 424 -11.36 -15.85 -9.44
C GLU A 424 -12.87 -16.11 -9.41
N ALA A 425 -13.66 -15.24 -8.78
CA ALA A 425 -15.11 -15.18 -8.87
C ALA A 425 -15.60 -13.76 -8.59
N VAL A 426 -16.69 -13.37 -9.27
CA VAL A 426 -17.35 -12.08 -9.04
C VAL A 426 -18.10 -12.16 -7.71
N PRO A 427 -18.03 -11.15 -6.84
CA PRO A 427 -18.73 -11.16 -5.55
C PRO A 427 -20.24 -11.41 -5.64
N ALA A 428 -20.91 -10.94 -6.70
CA ALA A 428 -22.33 -11.18 -6.92
C ALA A 428 -22.65 -12.69 -7.01
N ASP A 429 -21.80 -13.45 -7.72
CA ASP A 429 -21.94 -14.89 -7.85
C ASP A 429 -21.70 -15.60 -6.50
N ILE A 430 -20.70 -15.17 -5.74
CA ILE A 430 -20.41 -15.74 -4.42
C ILE A 430 -21.59 -15.49 -3.46
N VAL A 431 -22.15 -14.29 -3.46
CA VAL A 431 -23.35 -13.97 -2.65
C VAL A 431 -24.54 -14.85 -3.03
N GLU A 432 -24.79 -15.00 -4.33
CA GLU A 432 -25.86 -15.88 -4.86
C GLU A 432 -25.66 -17.32 -4.46
N TRP A 433 -24.49 -17.90 -4.73
CA TRP A 433 -24.20 -19.32 -4.50
C TRP A 433 -24.14 -19.69 -3.01
N THR A 434 -23.92 -18.72 -2.13
CA THR A 434 -23.89 -18.93 -0.67
C THR A 434 -25.11 -18.39 0.06
N GLU A 435 -26.14 -17.92 -0.67
CA GLU A 435 -27.34 -17.27 -0.10
C GLU A 435 -26.96 -16.14 0.89
N GLY A 436 -25.92 -15.37 0.55
CA GLY A 436 -25.42 -14.26 1.36
C GLY A 436 -24.74 -14.65 2.66
N LYS A 437 -24.34 -15.92 2.84
CA LYS A 437 -23.67 -16.40 4.06
C LYS A 437 -22.17 -16.16 4.06
N ALA A 438 -21.55 -16.07 2.87
CA ALA A 438 -20.10 -15.87 2.75
C ALA A 438 -19.66 -14.51 3.30
N LEU A 439 -18.48 -14.53 3.94
CA LEU A 439 -17.69 -13.33 4.21
C LEU A 439 -16.74 -13.11 3.05
N ILE A 440 -16.86 -11.97 2.37
CA ILE A 440 -16.16 -11.70 1.11
C ILE A 440 -15.22 -10.51 1.28
N ALA A 441 -13.97 -10.68 0.81
CA ALA A 441 -13.05 -9.57 0.61
C ALA A 441 -12.33 -9.77 -0.73
N THR A 442 -12.13 -8.70 -1.48
CA THR A 442 -11.58 -8.74 -2.84
C THR A 442 -10.30 -7.92 -2.96
N GLY A 443 -9.45 -8.26 -3.93
CA GLY A 443 -8.26 -7.44 -4.24
C GLY A 443 -8.62 -6.15 -5.01
N SER A 444 -9.62 -6.23 -5.87
CA SER A 444 -10.12 -5.10 -6.68
C SER A 444 -11.42 -4.53 -6.10
N PRO A 445 -11.76 -3.26 -6.35
CA PRO A 445 -13.02 -2.69 -5.90
C PRO A 445 -14.21 -3.26 -6.68
N PHE A 446 -15.30 -3.52 -5.97
CA PHE A 446 -16.58 -3.93 -6.54
C PHE A 446 -17.74 -3.10 -5.96
N ALA A 447 -18.76 -2.87 -6.78
CA ALA A 447 -19.99 -2.26 -6.33
C ALA A 447 -20.70 -3.18 -5.31
N PRO A 448 -21.50 -2.60 -4.39
CA PRO A 448 -22.33 -3.37 -3.49
C PRO A 448 -23.28 -4.30 -4.25
N VAL A 449 -23.51 -5.50 -3.70
CA VAL A 449 -24.39 -6.53 -4.29
C VAL A 449 -25.74 -6.50 -3.59
N ASN A 450 -26.82 -6.35 -4.37
CA ASN A 450 -28.17 -6.49 -3.85
C ASN A 450 -28.64 -7.94 -4.06
N HIS A 451 -28.92 -8.65 -2.97
CA HIS A 451 -29.44 -10.01 -3.00
C HIS A 451 -30.66 -10.10 -2.07
N HIS A 452 -31.81 -10.45 -2.63
CA HIS A 452 -33.10 -10.52 -1.94
C HIS A 452 -33.47 -9.26 -1.11
N GLY A 453 -33.13 -8.08 -1.62
CA GLY A 453 -33.42 -6.79 -0.96
C GLY A 453 -32.45 -6.41 0.15
N LYS A 454 -31.44 -7.24 0.44
CA LYS A 454 -30.33 -6.92 1.33
C LYS A 454 -29.12 -6.47 0.52
N LEU A 455 -28.49 -5.36 0.93
CA LEU A 455 -27.27 -4.85 0.32
C LEU A 455 -26.06 -5.44 1.03
N TYR A 456 -25.13 -5.98 0.23
CA TYR A 456 -23.84 -6.51 0.69
C TYR A 456 -22.72 -5.62 0.15
N ASN A 457 -22.09 -4.87 1.01
CA ASN A 457 -20.89 -4.13 0.65
C ASN A 457 -19.70 -5.10 0.54
N ILE A 458 -18.84 -4.88 -0.45
CA ILE A 458 -17.68 -5.74 -0.70
C ILE A 458 -16.42 -5.03 -0.23
N SER A 459 -15.82 -5.53 0.84
CA SER A 459 -14.59 -4.98 1.37
C SER A 459 -13.42 -5.27 0.45
N GLN A 460 -12.62 -4.24 0.15
CA GLN A 460 -11.40 -4.38 -0.64
C GLN A 460 -10.18 -4.52 0.26
N CYS A 461 -9.40 -5.58 0.07
CA CYS A 461 -8.07 -5.74 0.66
C CYS A 461 -7.08 -4.81 -0.02
N ASN A 462 -7.12 -3.53 0.32
CA ASN A 462 -6.24 -2.52 -0.25
C ASN A 462 -5.10 -2.22 0.73
N ASN A 463 -3.87 -2.21 0.24
CA ASN A 463 -2.67 -1.94 1.04
C ASN A 463 -2.72 -0.57 1.74
N SER A 464 -3.55 0.37 1.25
CA SER A 464 -3.77 1.68 1.90
C SER A 464 -4.27 1.58 3.35
N TYR A 465 -4.87 0.45 3.75
CA TYR A 465 -5.21 0.20 5.14
C TYR A 465 -3.99 -0.12 6.03
N ILE A 466 -2.87 -0.54 5.46
CA ILE A 466 -1.72 -1.09 6.21
C ILE A 466 -0.50 -0.18 6.17
N PHE A 467 0.05 0.10 4.97
CA PHE A 467 1.37 0.75 4.88
C PHE A 467 1.42 2.15 5.50
N PRO A 468 0.36 3.00 5.47
CA PRO A 468 0.42 4.30 6.12
C PRO A 468 0.55 4.19 7.64
N GLY A 469 -0.13 3.22 8.25
CA GLY A 469 -0.03 2.91 9.67
C GLY A 469 1.34 2.34 10.05
N ILE A 470 1.91 1.44 9.24
CA ILE A 470 3.29 0.94 9.44
C ILE A 470 4.26 2.11 9.42
N GLY A 471 4.19 2.97 8.40
CA GLY A 471 5.07 4.13 8.28
C GLY A 471 4.95 5.10 9.45
N LEU A 472 3.73 5.41 9.89
CA LEU A 472 3.49 6.26 11.06
C LEU A 472 4.08 5.62 12.33
N GLY A 473 3.92 4.31 12.53
CA GLY A 473 4.48 3.56 13.64
C GLY A 473 6.01 3.59 13.66
N VAL A 474 6.64 3.37 12.51
CA VAL A 474 8.11 3.48 12.34
C VAL A 474 8.59 4.89 12.64
N VAL A 475 7.93 5.91 12.10
CA VAL A 475 8.32 7.32 12.32
C VAL A 475 8.16 7.73 13.79
N ALA A 476 7.08 7.34 14.44
CA ALA A 476 6.79 7.70 15.83
C ALA A 476 7.72 6.99 16.83
N SER A 477 8.02 5.70 16.59
CA SER A 477 8.93 4.92 17.44
C SER A 477 10.40 5.16 17.15
N GLY A 478 10.73 5.61 15.94
CA GLY A 478 12.10 5.70 15.44
C GLY A 478 12.73 4.30 15.22
N ALA A 479 11.92 3.34 14.81
CA ALA A 479 12.36 1.97 14.57
C ALA A 479 13.47 1.93 13.51
N LYS A 480 14.47 1.07 13.75
CA LYS A 480 15.64 0.91 12.88
C LYS A 480 15.44 -0.13 11.77
N ARG A 481 14.43 -0.97 11.89
CA ARG A 481 14.03 -2.01 10.94
C ARG A 481 12.52 -2.23 11.02
N VAL A 482 11.95 -2.80 9.96
CA VAL A 482 10.59 -3.37 9.97
C VAL A 482 10.74 -4.87 10.19
N THR A 483 10.17 -5.39 11.28
CA THR A 483 10.25 -6.81 11.66
C THR A 483 8.98 -7.55 11.25
N GLU A 484 9.04 -8.88 11.21
CA GLU A 484 7.86 -9.72 10.99
C GLU A 484 6.79 -9.50 12.07
N ASN A 485 7.20 -9.31 13.34
CA ASN A 485 6.27 -9.03 14.43
C ASN A 485 5.55 -7.70 14.23
N MET A 486 6.22 -6.69 13.69
CA MET A 486 5.59 -5.41 13.34
C MET A 486 4.53 -5.58 12.23
N LEU A 487 4.80 -6.41 11.23
CA LEU A 487 3.84 -6.73 10.17
C LEU A 487 2.65 -7.52 10.70
N MET A 488 2.87 -8.53 11.54
CA MET A 488 1.79 -9.27 12.22
C MET A 488 0.96 -8.36 13.13
N ALA A 489 1.59 -7.47 13.87
CA ALA A 489 0.90 -6.48 14.68
C ALA A 489 0.02 -5.55 13.85
N SER A 490 0.47 -5.16 12.65
CA SER A 490 -0.34 -4.35 11.73
C SER A 490 -1.59 -5.09 11.25
N SER A 491 -1.47 -6.39 10.95
CA SER A 491 -2.59 -7.25 10.55
C SER A 491 -3.61 -7.40 11.66
N SER A 492 -3.16 -7.70 12.88
CA SER A 492 -4.03 -7.85 14.05
C SER A 492 -4.74 -6.54 14.40
N ALA A 493 -4.03 -5.41 14.33
CA ALA A 493 -4.57 -4.09 14.58
C ALA A 493 -5.64 -3.69 13.54
N LEU A 494 -5.43 -4.02 12.26
CA LEU A 494 -6.46 -3.83 11.23
C LEU A 494 -7.71 -4.66 11.55
N ALA A 495 -7.53 -5.92 11.92
CA ALA A 495 -8.64 -6.80 12.29
C ALA A 495 -9.44 -6.24 13.48
N ASP A 496 -8.77 -5.69 14.50
CA ASP A 496 -9.42 -5.07 15.66
C ASP A 496 -10.27 -3.84 15.31
N CYS A 497 -9.96 -3.19 14.19
CA CYS A 497 -10.73 -2.07 13.66
C CYS A 497 -11.98 -2.49 12.87
N SER A 498 -12.19 -3.78 12.59
CA SER A 498 -13.33 -4.25 11.80
C SER A 498 -14.67 -3.89 12.46
N PRO A 499 -15.56 -3.15 11.77
CA PRO A 499 -16.89 -2.85 12.29
C PRO A 499 -17.75 -4.09 12.44
N LEU A 500 -17.54 -5.11 11.61
CA LEU A 500 -18.26 -6.40 11.64
C LEU A 500 -18.15 -7.13 12.99
N LEU A 501 -17.10 -6.85 13.76
CA LEU A 501 -16.93 -7.41 15.11
C LEU A 501 -17.92 -6.82 16.14
N LYS A 502 -18.46 -5.63 15.86
CA LYS A 502 -19.43 -4.94 16.73
C LYS A 502 -20.85 -5.12 16.27
N ASP A 503 -21.06 -5.11 14.96
CA ASP A 503 -22.36 -5.25 14.32
C ASP A 503 -22.25 -6.17 13.10
N PRO A 504 -22.89 -7.38 13.13
CA PRO A 504 -22.88 -8.35 12.03
C PRO A 504 -23.50 -7.87 10.71
N GLN A 505 -24.10 -6.70 10.70
CA GLN A 505 -24.73 -6.09 9.51
C GLN A 505 -23.80 -5.11 8.79
N THR A 506 -22.60 -4.85 9.32
CA THR A 506 -21.65 -3.89 8.79
C THR A 506 -20.60 -4.55 7.90
N ASP A 507 -19.68 -3.75 7.38
CA ASP A 507 -18.62 -4.18 6.48
C ASP A 507 -17.49 -4.91 7.22
N LEU A 508 -16.73 -5.74 6.49
CA LEU A 508 -15.58 -6.46 7.04
C LEU A 508 -14.44 -5.51 7.41
N LEU A 509 -14.19 -4.50 6.60
CA LEU A 509 -13.17 -3.47 6.86
C LEU A 509 -13.81 -2.11 7.12
N PRO A 510 -13.15 -1.24 7.91
CA PRO A 510 -13.64 0.11 8.17
C PRO A 510 -13.86 0.91 6.87
N PRO A 511 -14.82 1.84 6.83
CA PRO A 511 -14.99 2.74 5.72
C PRO A 511 -13.73 3.64 5.56
N LEU A 512 -13.43 4.06 4.33
CA LEU A 512 -12.26 4.89 4.03
C LEU A 512 -12.25 6.22 4.81
N GLY A 513 -13.43 6.74 5.18
CA GLY A 513 -13.53 7.93 6.04
C GLY A 513 -12.89 7.76 7.43
N GLU A 514 -12.71 6.53 7.92
CA GLU A 514 -12.08 6.22 9.20
C GLU A 514 -10.59 5.84 9.08
N ILE A 515 -10.02 5.85 7.87
CA ILE A 515 -8.68 5.29 7.58
C ILE A 515 -7.56 5.96 8.40
N GLN A 516 -7.70 7.24 8.73
CA GLN A 516 -6.73 7.94 9.58
C GLN A 516 -6.71 7.39 11.00
N GLN A 517 -7.89 7.06 11.54
CA GLN A 517 -7.98 6.43 12.86
C GLN A 517 -7.44 5.01 12.83
N VAL A 518 -7.74 4.24 11.78
CA VAL A 518 -7.18 2.91 11.54
C VAL A 518 -5.65 2.97 11.49
N SER A 519 -5.09 3.92 10.74
CA SER A 519 -3.64 4.13 10.66
C SER A 519 -3.00 4.43 12.02
N LYS A 520 -3.66 5.19 12.90
CA LYS A 520 -3.16 5.46 14.25
C LYS A 520 -3.17 4.21 15.14
N VAL A 521 -4.22 3.39 15.06
CA VAL A 521 -4.31 2.12 15.79
C VAL A 521 -3.19 1.17 15.33
N ILE A 522 -3.03 1.02 14.02
CA ILE A 522 -1.94 0.21 13.44
C ILE A 522 -0.58 0.76 13.87
N ALA A 523 -0.36 2.07 13.79
CA ALA A 523 0.91 2.71 14.17
C ALA A 523 1.27 2.43 15.63
N PHE A 524 0.28 2.42 16.53
CA PHE A 524 0.50 2.14 17.94
C PHE A 524 0.96 0.70 18.16
N GLU A 525 0.29 -0.29 17.58
CA GLU A 525 0.64 -1.70 17.74
C GLU A 525 1.97 -2.05 17.02
N VAL A 526 2.20 -1.50 15.83
CA VAL A 526 3.48 -1.61 15.11
C VAL A 526 4.64 -1.06 15.94
N ALA A 527 4.46 0.11 16.56
CA ALA A 527 5.49 0.72 17.39
C ALA A 527 5.75 -0.07 18.68
N LYS A 528 4.72 -0.66 19.28
CA LYS A 528 4.86 -1.58 20.43
C LYS A 528 5.66 -2.82 20.04
N ALA A 529 5.35 -3.42 18.90
CA ALA A 529 6.10 -4.56 18.39
C ALA A 529 7.57 -4.18 18.13
N ALA A 530 7.84 -3.00 17.56
CA ALA A 530 9.20 -2.50 17.35
C ALA A 530 9.99 -2.36 18.66
N ILE A 531 9.34 -1.91 19.73
CA ILE A 531 9.93 -1.82 21.08
C ILE A 531 10.20 -3.22 21.63
N ALA A 532 9.25 -4.13 21.51
CA ALA A 532 9.38 -5.51 22.00
C ALA A 532 10.52 -6.26 21.30
N ASP A 533 10.69 -6.03 19.99
CA ASP A 533 11.77 -6.63 19.18
C ASP A 533 13.13 -5.93 19.38
N GLY A 534 13.21 -4.89 20.22
CA GLY A 534 14.45 -4.16 20.50
C GLY A 534 14.95 -3.31 19.34
N VAL A 535 14.12 -3.06 18.31
CA VAL A 535 14.48 -2.22 17.16
C VAL A 535 14.09 -0.75 17.35
N ALA A 536 13.37 -0.42 18.40
CA ALA A 536 13.04 0.93 18.84
C ALA A 536 13.34 1.13 20.32
N VAL A 537 13.44 2.40 20.74
CA VAL A 537 13.70 2.76 22.16
C VAL A 537 12.46 2.51 23.00
N THR A 538 12.62 1.87 24.14
CA THR A 538 11.53 1.63 25.11
C THR A 538 10.99 2.95 25.67
N ILE A 539 9.70 3.19 25.49
CA ILE A 539 8.95 4.31 26.04
C ILE A 539 7.59 3.83 26.56
N SER A 540 6.92 4.63 27.40
CA SER A 540 5.58 4.30 27.88
C SER A 540 4.54 4.41 26.77
N ASP A 541 3.44 3.67 26.90
CA ASP A 541 2.31 3.71 25.95
C ASP A 541 1.73 5.13 25.80
N ASP A 542 1.64 5.90 26.90
CA ASP A 542 1.14 7.27 26.86
C ASP A 542 2.07 8.19 26.05
N LEU A 543 3.38 8.06 26.23
CA LEU A 543 4.35 8.83 25.46
C LEU A 543 4.34 8.40 23.99
N LEU A 544 4.13 7.11 23.71
CA LEU A 544 4.01 6.60 22.35
C LEU A 544 2.77 7.17 21.65
N LYS A 545 1.61 7.15 22.29
CA LYS A 545 0.37 7.78 21.77
C LYS A 545 0.58 9.26 21.48
N GLN A 546 1.21 9.97 22.42
CA GLN A 546 1.53 11.38 22.24
C GLN A 546 2.47 11.62 21.02
N LYS A 547 3.48 10.76 20.82
CA LYS A 547 4.37 10.86 19.66
C LYS A 547 3.65 10.58 18.34
N ILE A 548 2.74 9.61 18.31
CA ILE A 548 1.91 9.31 17.14
C ILE A 548 1.07 10.55 16.79
N ASP A 549 0.36 11.12 17.77
CA ASP A 549 -0.46 12.31 17.53
C ASP A 549 0.36 13.54 17.11
N GLN A 550 1.56 13.73 17.68
CA GLN A 550 2.47 14.81 17.28
C GLN A 550 3.07 14.61 15.89
N SER A 551 3.25 13.35 15.46
CA SER A 551 3.75 13.02 14.12
C SER A 551 2.66 13.12 13.05
N PHE A 552 1.39 13.10 13.47
CA PHE A 552 0.25 13.16 12.58
C PHE A 552 0.03 14.59 12.08
N TRP A 553 0.43 14.83 10.85
CA TRP A 553 0.27 16.12 10.18
C TRP A 553 -1.18 16.32 9.70
N LYS A 554 -1.65 17.57 9.76
CA LYS A 554 -2.95 17.98 9.23
C LYS A 554 -2.77 19.04 8.16
N PRO A 555 -3.58 19.03 7.09
CA PRO A 555 -3.52 20.00 6.00
C PRO A 555 -4.19 21.34 6.41
N GLU A 556 -3.55 22.06 7.32
CA GLU A 556 -3.98 23.36 7.83
C GLU A 556 -2.90 24.40 7.57
N TYR A 557 -3.30 25.63 7.18
CA TYR A 557 -2.35 26.72 7.03
C TYR A 557 -1.86 27.20 8.39
N ARG A 558 -0.55 27.20 8.57
CA ARG A 558 0.12 27.73 9.76
C ARG A 558 0.39 29.22 9.60
N LYS A 559 0.41 29.98 10.69
CA LYS A 559 0.88 31.38 10.68
C LYS A 559 2.37 31.41 10.33
N TYR A 560 2.76 32.33 9.44
CA TYR A 560 4.17 32.50 9.06
C TYR A 560 4.74 33.76 9.72
N LYS A 561 6.03 33.67 10.08
CA LYS A 561 6.85 34.81 10.50
C LYS A 561 8.09 34.86 9.62
N ARG A 562 8.33 36.03 9.06
CA ARG A 562 9.51 36.25 8.21
C ARG A 562 10.76 36.37 9.08
N ILE A 563 11.82 35.69 8.64
CA ILE A 563 13.17 35.88 9.17
C ILE A 563 14.06 36.41 8.05
N PRO A 564 15.05 37.26 8.34
CA PRO A 564 16.05 37.64 7.35
C PRO A 564 16.89 36.42 6.96
N PHE A 565 17.45 36.45 5.74
CA PHE A 565 18.46 35.48 5.31
C PHE A 565 19.70 35.59 6.16
#